data_d5e3f3b5b10a4506e6c4de0c7d745117
#
_entry.id   d5e3f3b5b10a4506e6c4de0c7d745117
#
_cell.length_a   1.000
_cell.length_b   1.000
_cell.length_c   1.000
_cell.angle_alpha   90.00
_cell.angle_beta   90.00
_cell.angle_gamma   90.00
#
_symmetry.space_group_name_H-M   'P 1'
#
loop_
_entity.id
_entity.type
_entity.pdbx_description
1 polymer ?
#
loop_
_entity_poly.entity_id
_entity_poly.type
_entity_poly.pdbx_seq_one_letter_code
_entity_poly.pdbx_strand_id
1 'polypeptide(L)'
;MDILGAMDIGYSALRAQTTRLNTIGSNLANMETTRTPEGGPYQKKSVVFESDEKGFAGQLDKSRRDMSNGVNVARIVSDQGEGKQVYEPSHPDADEDGYVVKPDISLVEEMTDMMNAKGSYEANVTTIKSAQSMAMSALEIGR
;
A
#
# COMPACT_ATOMS: atom_id res chain seq x y z
N MET A 1 -17.85 -18.18 -11.30
CA MET A 1 -17.04 -16.96 -11.07
C MET A 1 -17.31 -16.03 -12.22
N ASP A 2 -17.82 -14.84 -11.95
CA ASP A 2 -18.08 -13.84 -12.99
C ASP A 2 -16.75 -13.19 -13.39
N ILE A 3 -16.43 -13.18 -14.69
CA ILE A 3 -15.18 -12.60 -15.23
C ILE A 3 -15.09 -11.11 -14.85
N LEU A 4 -16.21 -10.40 -14.86
CA LEU A 4 -16.27 -9.00 -14.47
C LEU A 4 -15.93 -8.82 -12.98
N GLY A 5 -16.45 -9.69 -12.11
CA GLY A 5 -16.10 -9.69 -10.69
C GLY A 5 -14.60 -9.96 -10.44
N ALA A 6 -14.00 -10.88 -11.19
CA ALA A 6 -12.55 -11.12 -11.10
C ALA A 6 -11.72 -9.90 -11.53
N MET A 7 -12.17 -9.16 -12.53
CA MET A 7 -11.53 -7.92 -12.96
C MET A 7 -11.67 -6.82 -11.91
N ASP A 8 -12.84 -6.64 -11.31
CA ASP A 8 -13.08 -5.64 -10.26
C ASP A 8 -12.18 -5.88 -9.02
N ILE A 9 -12.05 -7.15 -8.61
CA ILE A 9 -11.13 -7.53 -7.53
C ILE A 9 -9.69 -7.19 -7.92
N GLY A 10 -9.27 -7.54 -9.13
CA GLY A 10 -7.94 -7.21 -9.63
C GLY A 10 -7.68 -5.69 -9.64
N TYR A 11 -8.63 -4.88 -10.06
CA TYR A 11 -8.52 -3.42 -10.03
C TYR A 11 -8.44 -2.86 -8.60
N SER A 12 -9.24 -3.39 -7.68
CA SER A 12 -9.17 -2.97 -6.28
C SER A 12 -7.79 -3.26 -5.69
N ALA A 13 -7.23 -4.45 -5.98
CA ALA A 13 -5.90 -4.85 -5.57
C ALA A 13 -4.81 -3.95 -6.17
N LEU A 14 -4.90 -3.60 -7.46
CA LEU A 14 -3.95 -2.67 -8.11
C LEU A 14 -3.95 -1.30 -7.44
N ARG A 15 -5.13 -0.74 -7.14
CA ARG A 15 -5.24 0.54 -6.44
C ARG A 15 -4.61 0.48 -5.05
N ALA A 16 -4.89 -0.57 -4.31
CA ALA A 16 -4.34 -0.78 -2.98
C ALA A 16 -2.81 -0.89 -3.01
N GLN A 17 -2.24 -1.68 -3.94
CA GLN A 17 -0.79 -1.82 -4.09
C GLN A 17 -0.12 -0.53 -4.60
N THR A 18 -0.78 0.24 -5.46
CA THR A 18 -0.28 1.56 -5.88
C THR A 18 -0.17 2.51 -4.68
N THR A 19 -1.18 2.54 -3.82
CA THR A 19 -1.14 3.35 -2.59
C THR A 19 0.01 2.90 -1.68
N ARG A 20 0.21 1.59 -1.53
CA ARG A 20 1.33 1.04 -0.74
C ARG A 20 2.69 1.45 -1.32
N LEU A 21 2.88 1.31 -2.64
CA LEU A 21 4.11 1.73 -3.32
C LEU A 21 4.40 3.22 -3.13
N ASN A 22 3.38 4.08 -3.25
CA ASN A 22 3.52 5.52 -3.03
C ASN A 22 3.90 5.84 -1.57
N THR A 23 3.33 5.11 -0.61
CA THR A 23 3.64 5.29 0.82
C THR A 23 5.08 4.87 1.12
N ILE A 24 5.53 3.72 0.61
CA ILE A 24 6.92 3.25 0.74
C ILE A 24 7.87 4.25 0.07
N GLY A 25 7.54 4.74 -1.13
CA GLY A 25 8.32 5.77 -1.81
C GLY A 25 8.44 7.06 -1.00
N SER A 26 7.35 7.47 -0.33
CA SER A 26 7.37 8.62 0.58
C SER A 26 8.24 8.39 1.80
N ASN A 27 8.18 7.19 2.42
CA ASN A 27 9.05 6.82 3.53
C ASN A 27 10.54 6.87 3.13
N LEU A 28 10.85 6.30 1.96
CA LEU A 28 12.21 6.25 1.44
C LEU A 28 12.75 7.66 1.14
N ALA A 29 11.93 8.52 0.52
CA ALA A 29 12.32 9.89 0.21
C ALA A 29 12.55 10.74 1.47
N ASN A 30 11.89 10.42 2.59
CA ASN A 30 11.94 11.19 3.82
C ASN A 30 12.72 10.49 4.96
N MET A 31 13.47 9.44 4.67
CA MET A 31 14.23 8.69 5.68
C MET A 31 15.30 9.53 6.43
N GLU A 32 15.75 10.63 5.82
CA GLU A 32 16.70 11.56 6.42
C GLU A 32 16.07 12.89 6.83
N THR A 33 14.74 13.03 6.73
CA THR A 33 14.04 14.28 7.05
C THR A 33 13.87 14.45 8.55
N THR A 34 14.66 15.34 9.13
CA THR A 34 14.70 15.63 10.58
C THR A 34 13.64 16.64 11.00
N ARG A 35 13.13 17.46 10.06
CA ARG A 35 12.18 18.52 10.35
C ARG A 35 11.04 18.56 9.36
N THR A 36 9.82 18.44 9.87
CA THR A 36 8.58 18.58 9.10
C THR A 36 7.86 19.89 9.44
N PRO A 37 6.92 20.37 8.60
CA PRO A 37 6.09 21.54 8.90
C PRO A 37 5.26 21.40 10.19
N GLU A 38 4.95 20.17 10.58
CA GLU A 38 4.19 19.82 11.78
C GLU A 38 5.08 19.79 13.05
N GLY A 39 6.39 19.88 12.86
CA GLY A 39 7.42 19.79 13.90
C GLY A 39 7.94 18.36 14.06
N GLY A 40 9.25 18.26 14.39
CA GLY A 40 9.92 16.96 14.60
C GLY A 40 10.25 16.20 13.31
N PRO A 41 10.82 14.99 13.44
CA PRO A 41 11.23 14.17 12.31
C PRO A 41 10.02 13.62 11.53
N TYR A 42 10.26 13.21 10.29
CA TYR A 42 9.25 12.50 9.51
C TYR A 42 8.83 11.21 10.21
N GLN A 43 7.54 10.92 10.23
CA GLN A 43 7.00 9.68 10.79
C GLN A 43 6.74 8.66 9.68
N LYS A 44 7.25 7.44 9.87
CA LYS A 44 7.02 6.31 8.97
C LYS A 44 5.52 6.11 8.77
N LYS A 45 5.09 5.99 7.52
CA LYS A 45 3.69 5.73 7.17
C LYS A 45 3.52 4.28 6.73
N SER A 46 2.44 3.66 7.15
CA SER A 46 2.06 2.30 6.79
C SER A 46 0.63 2.25 6.28
N VAL A 47 0.38 1.41 5.28
CA VAL A 47 -0.96 1.24 4.69
C VAL A 47 -1.63 0.03 5.31
N VAL A 48 -2.84 0.23 5.82
CA VAL A 48 -3.70 -0.85 6.35
C VAL A 48 -4.73 -1.21 5.29
N PHE A 49 -4.71 -2.47 4.88
CA PHE A 49 -5.70 -3.02 3.96
C PHE A 49 -6.87 -3.64 4.71
N GLU A 50 -8.03 -3.54 4.10
CA GLU A 50 -9.27 -4.14 4.61
C GLU A 50 -9.99 -4.80 3.44
N SER A 51 -10.67 -5.92 3.72
CA SER A 51 -11.57 -6.52 2.74
C SER A 51 -12.74 -5.58 2.46
N ASP A 52 -13.09 -5.38 1.20
CA ASP A 52 -14.23 -4.55 0.81
C ASP A 52 -15.55 -5.26 1.18
N GLU A 53 -15.89 -5.17 2.46
CA GLU A 53 -17.17 -5.67 2.96
C GLU A 53 -18.28 -4.66 2.61
N LYS A 54 -18.98 -4.91 1.51
CA LYS A 54 -20.23 -4.19 1.23
C LYS A 54 -21.17 -4.39 2.42
N GLY A 55 -21.67 -3.28 2.99
CA GLY A 55 -22.48 -3.26 4.21
C GLY A 55 -23.69 -4.22 4.19
N PHE A 56 -24.52 -4.21 5.25
CA PHE A 56 -25.59 -5.17 5.49
C PHE A 56 -26.49 -5.46 4.28
N ALA A 57 -26.77 -4.48 3.42
CA ALA A 57 -27.49 -4.68 2.14
C ALA A 57 -26.71 -5.60 1.17
N GLY A 58 -25.38 -5.55 1.17
CA GLY A 58 -24.52 -6.45 0.41
C GLY A 58 -24.45 -7.86 0.99
N GLN A 59 -24.61 -8.02 2.31
CA GLN A 59 -24.67 -9.34 2.94
C GLN A 59 -25.95 -10.11 2.63
N LEU A 60 -27.09 -9.43 2.45
CA LEU A 60 -28.34 -10.04 2.00
C LEU A 60 -28.24 -10.55 0.54
N ASP A 61 -27.46 -9.84 -0.30
CA ASP A 61 -27.20 -10.22 -1.68
C ASP A 61 -26.11 -11.31 -1.81
N LYS A 62 -25.25 -11.47 -0.76
CA LYS A 62 -24.25 -12.55 -0.63
C LYS A 62 -24.85 -13.96 -0.66
N SER A 63 -26.11 -14.12 -0.26
CA SER A 63 -26.86 -15.40 -0.39
C SER A 63 -27.10 -15.80 -1.84
N ARG A 64 -26.86 -14.90 -2.81
CA ARG A 64 -27.15 -15.10 -4.23
C ARG A 64 -25.94 -15.00 -5.14
N ARG A 65 -24.82 -14.42 -4.71
CA ARG A 65 -23.62 -14.23 -5.53
C ARG A 65 -22.34 -14.61 -4.80
N ASP A 66 -21.44 -15.24 -5.51
CA ASP A 66 -20.10 -15.65 -5.10
C ASP A 66 -19.40 -14.61 -4.19
N MET A 67 -18.80 -15.10 -3.09
CA MET A 67 -18.14 -14.32 -2.03
C MET A 67 -16.80 -13.74 -2.50
N SER A 68 -16.77 -12.99 -3.59
CA SER A 68 -15.56 -12.35 -4.07
C SER A 68 -15.52 -10.90 -3.58
N ASN A 69 -14.87 -10.68 -2.45
CA ASN A 69 -14.62 -9.35 -1.91
C ASN A 69 -13.30 -8.82 -2.46
N GLY A 70 -13.29 -7.55 -2.90
CA GLY A 70 -12.09 -6.82 -3.25
C GLY A 70 -11.28 -6.41 -2.01
N VAL A 71 -10.22 -5.65 -2.22
CA VAL A 71 -9.42 -5.04 -1.17
C VAL A 71 -9.52 -3.53 -1.23
N ASN A 72 -9.63 -2.88 -0.07
CA ASN A 72 -9.62 -1.42 0.04
C ASN A 72 -8.51 -0.97 1.00
N VAL A 73 -8.04 0.27 0.81
CA VAL A 73 -7.17 0.93 1.77
C VAL A 73 -8.04 1.51 2.87
N ALA A 74 -8.04 0.90 4.04
CA ALA A 74 -8.82 1.37 5.18
C ALA A 74 -8.28 2.70 5.70
N ARG A 75 -6.97 2.79 5.89
CA ARG A 75 -6.28 3.98 6.38
C ARG A 75 -4.78 3.91 6.13
N ILE A 76 -4.14 5.07 6.17
CA ILE A 76 -2.69 5.20 6.28
C ILE A 76 -2.41 5.60 7.73
N VAL A 77 -1.57 4.82 8.41
CA VAL A 77 -1.19 5.03 9.81
C VAL A 77 0.22 5.60 9.84
N SER A 78 0.43 6.65 10.60
CA SER A 78 1.77 7.16 10.92
C SER A 78 2.27 6.51 12.21
N ASP A 79 3.49 6.05 12.19
CA ASP A 79 4.15 5.53 13.39
C ASP A 79 4.48 6.71 14.31
N GLN A 80 3.97 6.69 15.54
CA GLN A 80 4.21 7.73 16.55
C GLN A 80 5.47 7.46 17.38
N GLY A 81 6.39 6.63 16.88
CA GLY A 81 7.67 6.38 17.54
C GLY A 81 8.50 7.67 17.72
N GLU A 82 9.29 7.71 18.79
CA GLU A 82 10.15 8.87 19.12
C GLU A 82 11.29 9.09 18.10
N GLY A 83 11.41 8.22 17.08
CA GLY A 83 12.52 8.26 16.13
C GLY A 83 13.81 7.69 16.73
N LYS A 84 14.88 7.73 15.93
CA LYS A 84 16.21 7.25 16.31
C LYS A 84 17.15 8.43 16.59
N GLN A 85 17.72 8.47 17.78
CA GLN A 85 18.75 9.47 18.12
C GLN A 85 20.09 9.07 17.50
N VAL A 86 20.69 9.98 16.74
CA VAL A 86 21.99 9.81 16.09
C VAL A 86 22.88 10.96 16.48
N TYR A 87 24.13 10.65 16.87
CA TYR A 87 25.11 11.67 17.24
C TYR A 87 25.72 12.29 15.98
N GLU A 88 25.30 13.51 15.65
CA GLU A 88 25.78 14.31 14.52
C GLU A 88 25.90 15.79 14.91
N PRO A 89 26.95 16.20 15.65
CA PRO A 89 27.07 17.57 16.17
C PRO A 89 27.22 18.66 15.10
N SER A 90 27.54 18.27 13.86
CA SER A 90 27.63 19.22 12.73
C SER A 90 26.28 19.44 12.01
N HIS A 91 25.23 18.72 12.41
CA HIS A 91 23.92 18.84 11.78
C HIS A 91 23.21 20.13 12.26
N PRO A 92 22.51 20.88 11.38
CA PRO A 92 21.85 22.14 11.76
C PRO A 92 20.70 21.95 12.77
N ASP A 93 20.12 20.75 12.87
CA ASP A 93 19.05 20.41 13.80
C ASP A 93 19.56 19.60 15.02
N ALA A 94 20.89 19.61 15.28
CA ALA A 94 21.47 18.98 16.47
C ALA A 94 21.06 19.75 17.73
N ASP A 95 20.77 19.00 18.81
CA ASP A 95 20.53 19.58 20.13
C ASP A 95 21.83 20.04 20.79
N GLU A 96 21.77 20.55 22.02
CA GLU A 96 22.94 21.04 22.78
C GLU A 96 23.97 19.95 23.06
N ASP A 97 23.54 18.68 23.08
CA ASP A 97 24.39 17.50 23.30
C ASP A 97 24.95 16.90 21.99
N GLY A 98 24.54 17.46 20.82
CA GLY A 98 24.99 17.03 19.49
C GLY A 98 24.21 15.85 18.95
N TYR A 99 23.02 15.55 19.44
CA TYR A 99 22.14 14.51 18.93
C TYR A 99 21.07 15.06 18.00
N VAL A 100 20.74 14.30 16.96
CA VAL A 100 19.66 14.56 16.01
C VAL A 100 18.67 13.41 16.06
N VAL A 101 17.38 13.73 16.09
CA VAL A 101 16.32 12.72 15.99
C VAL A 101 15.99 12.51 14.53
N LYS A 102 16.29 11.31 14.02
CA LYS A 102 15.97 10.87 12.64
C LYS A 102 14.76 9.92 12.64
N PRO A 103 14.04 9.80 11.52
CA PRO A 103 13.00 8.78 11.36
C PRO A 103 13.56 7.37 11.56
N ASP A 104 12.82 6.50 12.25
CA ASP A 104 13.19 5.08 12.37
C ASP A 104 12.72 4.30 11.14
N ILE A 105 13.39 4.52 10.03
CA ILE A 105 13.10 3.90 8.74
C ILE A 105 14.30 3.09 8.28
N SER A 106 14.11 1.78 8.12
CA SER A 106 15.14 0.89 7.58
C SER A 106 15.05 0.86 6.05
N LEU A 107 16.10 1.33 5.37
CA LEU A 107 16.21 1.27 3.91
C LEU A 107 15.97 -0.15 3.37
N VAL A 108 16.56 -1.15 4.02
CA VAL A 108 16.47 -2.55 3.57
C VAL A 108 15.05 -3.09 3.69
N GLU A 109 14.34 -2.74 4.78
CA GLU A 109 12.95 -3.13 4.97
C GLU A 109 12.03 -2.46 3.94
N GLU A 110 12.17 -1.15 3.75
CA GLU A 110 11.36 -0.41 2.76
C GLU A 110 11.62 -0.91 1.32
N MET A 111 12.85 -1.21 0.97
CA MET A 111 13.17 -1.80 -0.34
C MET A 111 12.58 -3.20 -0.51
N THR A 112 12.62 -4.02 0.54
CA THR A 112 12.00 -5.37 0.52
C THR A 112 10.49 -5.26 0.37
N ASP A 113 9.86 -4.36 1.10
CA ASP A 113 8.43 -4.09 1.01
C ASP A 113 8.03 -3.54 -0.36
N MET A 114 8.86 -2.69 -0.95
CA MET A 114 8.67 -2.19 -2.32
C MET A 114 8.71 -3.33 -3.34
N MET A 115 9.69 -4.24 -3.23
CA MET A 115 9.80 -5.40 -4.12
C MET A 115 8.58 -6.33 -4.00
N ASN A 116 8.11 -6.57 -2.77
CA ASN A 116 6.92 -7.38 -2.51
C ASN A 116 5.65 -6.74 -3.09
N ALA A 117 5.48 -5.44 -2.87
CA ALA A 117 4.34 -4.69 -3.40
C ALA A 117 4.34 -4.66 -4.93
N LYS A 118 5.52 -4.46 -5.55
CA LYS A 118 5.70 -4.53 -7.00
C LYS A 118 5.36 -5.90 -7.55
N GLY A 119 5.86 -6.98 -6.94
CA GLY A 119 5.55 -8.35 -7.34
C GLY A 119 4.05 -8.66 -7.27
N SER A 120 3.39 -8.21 -6.20
CA SER A 120 1.94 -8.33 -6.05
C SER A 120 1.17 -7.52 -7.11
N TYR A 121 1.65 -6.32 -7.44
CA TYR A 121 1.07 -5.49 -8.50
C TYR A 121 1.16 -6.19 -9.86
N GLU A 122 2.32 -6.70 -10.24
CA GLU A 122 2.56 -7.41 -11.50
C GLU A 122 1.71 -8.69 -11.62
N ALA A 123 1.56 -9.43 -10.52
CA ALA A 123 0.69 -10.60 -10.45
C ALA A 123 -0.79 -10.23 -10.73
N ASN A 124 -1.28 -9.16 -10.11
CA ASN A 124 -2.65 -8.67 -10.34
C ASN A 124 -2.86 -8.18 -11.78
N VAL A 125 -1.89 -7.50 -12.38
CA VAL A 125 -1.93 -7.11 -13.81
C VAL A 125 -2.03 -8.35 -14.70
N THR A 126 -1.25 -9.40 -14.40
CA THR A 126 -1.28 -10.65 -15.16
C THR A 126 -2.63 -11.36 -15.02
N THR A 127 -3.21 -11.36 -13.83
CA THR A 127 -4.54 -11.92 -13.55
C THR A 127 -5.62 -11.20 -14.35
N ILE A 128 -5.61 -9.87 -14.40
CA ILE A 128 -6.57 -9.08 -15.19
C ILE A 128 -6.41 -9.38 -16.69
N LYS A 129 -5.19 -9.44 -17.21
CA LYS A 129 -4.94 -9.81 -18.62
C LYS A 129 -5.45 -11.20 -18.95
N SER A 130 -5.25 -12.17 -18.04
CA SER A 130 -5.78 -13.53 -18.22
C SER A 130 -7.30 -13.54 -18.22
N ALA A 131 -7.96 -12.80 -17.34
CA ALA A 131 -9.41 -12.67 -17.32
C ALA A 131 -9.94 -12.03 -18.62
N GLN A 132 -9.27 -10.99 -19.12
CA GLN A 132 -9.61 -10.37 -20.43
C GLN A 132 -9.47 -11.38 -21.58
N SER A 133 -8.38 -12.14 -21.63
CA SER A 133 -8.16 -13.15 -22.67
C SER A 133 -9.24 -14.24 -22.63
N MET A 134 -9.63 -14.70 -21.44
CA MET A 134 -10.73 -15.65 -21.26
C MET A 134 -12.06 -15.09 -21.75
N ALA A 135 -12.36 -13.81 -21.46
CA ALA A 135 -13.55 -13.14 -21.93
C ALA A 135 -13.60 -13.06 -23.46
N MET A 136 -12.48 -12.69 -24.09
CA MET A 136 -12.36 -12.64 -25.55
C MET A 136 -12.57 -14.00 -26.17
N SER A 137 -11.94 -15.06 -25.66
CA SER A 137 -12.11 -16.43 -26.15
C SER A 137 -13.56 -16.92 -25.99
N ALA A 138 -14.24 -16.57 -24.91
CA ALA A 138 -15.63 -16.91 -24.69
C ALA A 138 -16.56 -16.24 -25.73
N LEU A 139 -16.26 -14.99 -26.11
CA LEU A 139 -16.99 -14.28 -27.16
C LEU A 139 -16.77 -14.89 -28.56
N GLU A 140 -15.56 -15.38 -28.85
CA GLU A 140 -15.23 -16.04 -30.11
C GLU A 140 -15.92 -17.40 -30.26
N ILE A 141 -16.12 -18.14 -29.16
CA ILE A 141 -16.86 -19.42 -29.18
C ILE A 141 -18.36 -19.21 -29.39
N GLY A 142 -18.89 -18.03 -29.01
CA GLY A 142 -20.30 -17.68 -29.16
C GLY A 142 -20.70 -17.11 -30.54
N ARG A 143 -19.76 -17.09 -31.49
CA ARG A 143 -19.97 -16.71 -32.87
C ARG A 143 -20.03 -17.95 -33.75
#